data_e50e3806345e09bc3d8f33493f7c962f
#
_entry.id   e50e3806345e09bc3d8f33493f7c962f
#
_cell.length_a   1.000
_cell.length_b   1.000
_cell.length_c   1.000
_cell.angle_alpha   90.00
_cell.angle_beta   90.00
_cell.angle_gamma   90.00
#
_symmetry.space_group_name_H-M   'P 1'
#
loop_
_entity.id
_entity.type
_entity.pdbx_description
1 polymer ?
#
loop_
_entity_poly.entity_id
_entity_poly.type
_entity_poly.pdbx_seq_one_letter_code
_entity_poly.pdbx_strand_id
1 'polypeptide(L)'
;MYEDQSLPKNRYGWYCGLAALGCAADLVTKHLVFQHPELYRGSEWWLWPGHVGIQKSLNEGALFGMGQGKVWLFALFSIAAAAAIPIWLFWFRAAQDRWLNFSLGCVTGGILGNLYDRLGLPGLQWNRFHPARAGERVYAVRDWILLQWNDQWVWPNFNIADMLLVGGACLLVLQAFLMVPEPAQKPPGKIHK
;
A
#
# COMPACT_ATOMS: atom_id res chain seq x y z
N MET A 1 5.80 39.64 -6.16
CA MET A 1 6.72 38.82 -6.99
C MET A 1 6.73 37.43 -6.34
N TYR A 2 5.93 36.47 -6.84
CA TYR A 2 5.98 35.08 -6.32
C TYR A 2 7.29 34.52 -6.80
N GLU A 3 8.24 34.25 -5.90
CA GLU A 3 9.40 33.44 -6.21
C GLU A 3 8.92 32.12 -6.80
N ASP A 4 9.33 31.85 -8.03
CA ASP A 4 9.10 30.57 -8.71
C ASP A 4 9.99 29.51 -8.04
N GLN A 5 9.54 29.00 -6.88
CA GLN A 5 10.27 27.97 -6.15
C GLN A 5 10.13 26.67 -6.92
N SER A 6 11.11 26.40 -7.76
CA SER A 6 11.22 25.11 -8.46
C SER A 6 11.26 23.97 -7.43
N LEU A 7 10.62 22.85 -7.75
CA LEU A 7 10.67 21.66 -6.89
C LEU A 7 12.13 21.20 -6.73
N PRO A 8 12.56 20.86 -5.49
CA PRO A 8 13.88 20.27 -5.28
C PRO A 8 14.02 18.97 -6.09
N LYS A 9 15.07 18.87 -6.91
CA LYS A 9 15.27 17.72 -7.83
C LYS A 9 15.29 16.35 -7.14
N ASN A 10 15.73 16.31 -5.87
CA ASN A 10 15.75 15.08 -5.08
C ASN A 10 14.35 14.51 -4.77
N ARG A 11 13.27 15.29 -4.89
CA ARG A 11 11.91 14.82 -4.62
C ARG A 11 11.47 13.73 -5.59
N TYR A 12 11.81 13.85 -6.86
CA TYR A 12 11.56 12.80 -7.85
C TYR A 12 12.28 11.50 -7.49
N GLY A 13 13.58 11.60 -7.14
CA GLY A 13 14.39 10.44 -6.76
C GLY A 13 13.84 9.72 -5.52
N TRP A 14 13.47 10.45 -4.48
CA TRP A 14 12.88 9.87 -3.27
C TRP A 14 11.55 9.18 -3.54
N TYR A 15 10.64 9.86 -4.22
CA TYR A 15 9.33 9.29 -4.57
C TYR A 15 9.46 8.02 -5.42
N CYS A 16 10.16 8.12 -6.55
CA CYS A 16 10.32 6.99 -7.48
C CYS A 16 11.10 5.84 -6.83
N GLY A 17 12.12 6.15 -6.03
CA GLY A 17 12.90 5.15 -5.30
C GLY A 17 12.06 4.39 -4.29
N LEU A 18 11.27 5.08 -3.47
CA LEU A 18 10.38 4.44 -2.50
C LEU A 18 9.28 3.62 -3.16
N ALA A 19 8.64 4.17 -4.19
CA ALA A 19 7.61 3.46 -4.94
C ALA A 19 8.16 2.19 -5.60
N ALA A 20 9.33 2.29 -6.25
CA ALA A 20 9.96 1.15 -6.92
C ALA A 20 10.44 0.09 -5.92
N LEU A 21 11.15 0.50 -4.86
CA LEU A 21 11.66 -0.43 -3.84
C LEU A 21 10.52 -1.09 -3.06
N GLY A 22 9.49 -0.34 -2.69
CA GLY A 22 8.33 -0.88 -2.00
C GLY A 22 7.55 -1.88 -2.86
N CYS A 23 7.29 -1.54 -4.12
CA CYS A 23 6.66 -2.45 -5.08
C CYS A 23 7.53 -3.71 -5.30
N ALA A 24 8.83 -3.55 -5.49
CA ALA A 24 9.74 -4.68 -5.69
C ALA A 24 9.78 -5.60 -4.46
N ALA A 25 9.86 -5.05 -3.25
CA ALA A 25 9.85 -5.83 -2.01
C ALA A 25 8.56 -6.65 -1.87
N ASP A 26 7.40 -6.05 -2.18
CA ASP A 26 6.12 -6.74 -2.17
C ASP A 26 6.08 -7.89 -3.20
N LEU A 27 6.44 -7.61 -4.45
CA LEU A 27 6.38 -8.59 -5.52
C LEU A 27 7.36 -9.75 -5.32
N VAL A 28 8.58 -9.46 -4.84
CA VAL A 28 9.60 -10.48 -4.56
C VAL A 28 9.15 -11.39 -3.42
N THR A 29 8.66 -10.83 -2.31
CA THR A 29 8.20 -11.65 -1.17
C THR A 29 6.98 -12.48 -1.54
N LYS A 30 6.02 -11.94 -2.26
CA LYS A 30 4.88 -12.68 -2.80
C LYS A 30 5.31 -13.81 -3.72
N HIS A 31 6.28 -13.56 -4.60
CA HIS A 31 6.80 -14.58 -5.52
C HIS A 31 7.46 -15.72 -4.75
N LEU A 32 8.37 -15.42 -3.83
CA LEU A 32 9.08 -16.42 -3.03
C LEU A 32 8.10 -17.30 -2.23
N VAL A 33 7.14 -16.68 -1.55
CA VAL A 33 6.15 -17.40 -0.73
C VAL A 33 5.25 -18.26 -1.62
N PHE A 34 4.69 -17.71 -2.70
CA PHE A 34 3.71 -18.43 -3.51
C PHE A 34 4.32 -19.53 -4.37
N GLN A 35 5.60 -19.49 -4.65
CA GLN A 35 6.33 -20.59 -5.32
C GLN A 35 6.82 -21.67 -4.36
N HIS A 36 6.85 -21.42 -3.05
CA HIS A 36 7.38 -22.39 -2.08
C HIS A 36 6.54 -23.69 -2.09
N PRO A 37 7.13 -24.86 -2.36
CA PRO A 37 6.36 -26.09 -2.60
C PRO A 37 5.70 -26.64 -1.34
N GLU A 38 6.29 -26.42 -0.17
CA GLU A 38 5.78 -26.91 1.11
C GLU A 38 4.62 -26.08 1.66
N LEU A 39 4.48 -24.85 1.18
CA LEU A 39 3.35 -23.99 1.55
C LEU A 39 2.18 -24.27 0.60
N TYR A 40 1.30 -25.18 0.94
CA TYR A 40 0.03 -25.41 0.23
C TYR A 40 -1.13 -24.69 0.93
N ARG A 41 -2.30 -24.68 0.31
CA ARG A 41 -3.49 -24.04 0.87
C ARG A 41 -3.80 -24.60 2.26
N GLY A 42 -3.91 -23.71 3.25
CA GLY A 42 -4.22 -24.06 4.64
C GLY A 42 -3.02 -24.55 5.46
N SER A 43 -1.80 -24.66 4.85
CA SER A 43 -0.60 -24.85 5.63
C SER A 43 -0.10 -23.53 6.20
N GLU A 44 0.40 -23.60 7.41
CA GLU A 44 1.01 -22.49 8.13
C GLU A 44 2.47 -22.83 8.43
N TRP A 45 3.34 -21.89 8.19
CA TRP A 45 4.72 -21.98 8.62
C TRP A 45 5.01 -20.90 9.65
N TRP A 46 5.40 -21.28 10.85
CA TRP A 46 5.54 -20.39 11.99
C TRP A 46 6.96 -19.91 12.18
N LEU A 47 7.16 -18.58 12.17
CA LEU A 47 8.37 -17.91 12.64
C LEU A 47 8.38 -17.84 14.17
N TRP A 48 7.24 -17.52 14.76
CA TRP A 48 6.97 -17.56 16.18
C TRP A 48 5.68 -18.35 16.38
N PRO A 49 5.78 -19.58 16.91
CA PRO A 49 4.64 -20.50 16.99
C PRO A 49 3.40 -19.86 17.61
N GLY A 50 2.28 -19.94 16.92
CA GLY A 50 0.99 -19.39 17.35
C GLY A 50 0.85 -17.87 17.29
N HIS A 51 1.87 -17.12 16.82
CA HIS A 51 1.81 -15.66 16.77
C HIS A 51 2.17 -15.05 15.43
N VAL A 52 3.30 -15.44 14.85
CA VAL A 52 3.78 -14.87 13.58
C VAL A 52 4.14 -16.00 12.63
N GLY A 53 3.49 -16.02 11.49
CA GLY A 53 3.69 -17.08 10.50
C GLY A 53 3.51 -16.63 9.06
N ILE A 54 3.59 -17.60 8.18
CA ILE A 54 3.37 -17.47 6.74
C ILE A 54 2.24 -18.41 6.35
N GLN A 55 1.23 -17.90 5.66
CA GLN A 55 0.11 -18.66 5.13
C GLN A 55 -0.32 -18.07 3.78
N LYS A 56 -0.42 -18.91 2.73
CA LYS A 56 -0.90 -18.44 1.43
C LYS A 56 -2.40 -18.15 1.46
N SER A 57 -2.76 -16.91 1.19
CA SER A 57 -4.14 -16.45 1.04
C SER A 57 -4.32 -15.66 -0.25
N LEU A 58 -5.50 -15.75 -0.86
CA LEU A 58 -5.88 -14.98 -2.05
C LEU A 58 -7.09 -14.12 -1.71
N ASN A 59 -6.93 -12.81 -1.86
CA ASN A 59 -7.91 -11.80 -1.49
C ASN A 59 -8.49 -11.12 -2.74
N GLU A 60 -9.76 -11.41 -3.06
CA GLU A 60 -10.49 -10.78 -4.17
C GLU A 60 -11.17 -9.46 -3.77
N GLY A 61 -11.06 -9.06 -2.51
CA GLY A 61 -11.63 -7.82 -1.98
C GLY A 61 -10.61 -6.73 -1.69
N ALA A 62 -11.04 -5.81 -0.85
CA ALA A 62 -10.20 -4.81 -0.20
C ALA A 62 -9.75 -5.31 1.19
N LEU A 63 -9.36 -4.36 2.04
CA LEU A 63 -9.00 -4.63 3.44
C LEU A 63 -10.12 -5.41 4.14
N PHE A 64 -9.75 -6.43 4.93
CA PHE A 64 -10.69 -7.34 5.62
C PHE A 64 -11.67 -8.07 4.68
N GLY A 65 -11.30 -8.29 3.41
CA GLY A 65 -12.13 -9.01 2.45
C GLY A 65 -13.42 -8.27 2.01
N MET A 66 -13.54 -6.97 2.29
CA MET A 66 -14.69 -6.19 1.83
C MET A 66 -14.75 -6.13 0.30
N GLY A 67 -15.95 -6.26 -0.28
CA GLY A 67 -16.15 -6.16 -1.73
C GLY A 67 -15.59 -7.35 -2.51
N GLN A 68 -15.63 -8.57 -1.95
CA GLN A 68 -15.23 -9.81 -2.65
C GLN A 68 -15.86 -9.88 -4.04
N GLY A 69 -15.08 -10.34 -5.02
CA GLY A 69 -15.51 -10.44 -6.42
C GLY A 69 -15.52 -9.12 -7.21
N LYS A 70 -15.23 -7.96 -6.57
CA LYS A 70 -15.15 -6.65 -7.25
C LYS A 70 -13.71 -6.24 -7.59
N VAL A 71 -12.87 -7.19 -7.93
CA VAL A 71 -11.43 -6.98 -8.17
C VAL A 71 -11.17 -5.91 -9.22
N TRP A 72 -11.96 -5.88 -10.29
CA TRP A 72 -11.84 -4.89 -11.36
C TRP A 72 -12.06 -3.44 -10.87
N LEU A 73 -12.97 -3.23 -9.90
CA LEU A 73 -13.22 -1.91 -9.32
C LEU A 73 -11.99 -1.45 -8.50
N PHE A 74 -11.42 -2.35 -7.71
CA PHE A 74 -10.20 -2.05 -6.95
C PHE A 74 -8.99 -1.84 -7.87
N ALA A 75 -8.89 -2.57 -8.98
CA ALA A 75 -7.86 -2.33 -10.00
C ALA A 75 -8.01 -0.93 -10.61
N LEU A 76 -9.23 -0.53 -10.97
CA LEU A 76 -9.52 0.80 -11.51
C LEU A 76 -9.13 1.91 -10.52
N PHE A 77 -9.53 1.80 -9.25
CA PHE A 77 -9.12 2.77 -8.22
C PHE A 77 -7.61 2.81 -8.02
N SER A 78 -6.94 1.66 -8.07
CA SER A 78 -5.49 1.59 -7.97
C SER A 78 -4.81 2.31 -9.15
N ILE A 79 -5.29 2.13 -10.38
CA ILE A 79 -4.78 2.84 -11.56
C ILE A 79 -5.01 4.34 -11.43
N ALA A 80 -6.22 4.75 -11.05
CA ALA A 80 -6.55 6.15 -10.86
C ALA A 80 -5.66 6.81 -9.80
N ALA A 81 -5.46 6.16 -8.65
CA ALA A 81 -4.60 6.65 -7.59
C ALA A 81 -3.12 6.69 -8.01
N ALA A 82 -2.61 5.65 -8.69
CA ALA A 82 -1.24 5.60 -9.20
C ALA A 82 -0.93 6.72 -10.20
N ALA A 83 -1.93 7.19 -10.95
CA ALA A 83 -1.82 8.34 -11.84
C ALA A 83 -2.00 9.67 -11.11
N ALA A 84 -3.00 9.80 -10.23
CA ALA A 84 -3.35 11.05 -9.56
C ALA A 84 -2.27 11.51 -8.57
N ILE A 85 -1.65 10.58 -7.84
CA ILE A 85 -0.63 10.91 -6.83
C ILE A 85 0.58 11.64 -7.46
N PRO A 86 1.28 11.13 -8.48
CA PRO A 86 2.41 11.84 -9.08
C PRO A 86 1.98 13.13 -9.79
N ILE A 87 0.80 13.19 -10.39
CA ILE A 87 0.26 14.43 -10.95
C ILE A 87 0.12 15.47 -9.83
N TRP A 88 -0.50 15.13 -8.71
CA TRP A 88 -0.64 16.03 -7.59
C TRP A 88 0.71 16.47 -7.02
N LEU A 89 1.61 15.54 -6.79
CA LEU A 89 2.92 15.81 -6.21
C LEU A 89 3.76 16.75 -7.10
N PHE A 90 3.81 16.48 -8.40
CA PHE A 90 4.79 17.13 -9.27
C PHE A 90 4.21 18.22 -10.15
N TRP A 91 3.00 18.03 -10.67
CA TRP A 91 2.34 19.07 -11.48
C TRP A 91 1.82 20.21 -10.59
N PHE A 92 1.14 19.87 -9.50
CA PHE A 92 0.65 20.84 -8.54
C PHE A 92 1.67 21.23 -7.46
N ARG A 93 2.91 20.74 -7.58
CA ARG A 93 4.06 21.08 -6.71
C ARG A 93 3.88 20.70 -5.23
N ALA A 94 2.99 19.79 -4.89
CA ALA A 94 2.77 19.33 -3.51
C ALA A 94 4.02 18.61 -2.94
N ALA A 95 4.93 18.10 -3.79
CA ALA A 95 6.18 17.47 -3.38
C ALA A 95 7.21 18.42 -2.74
N GLN A 96 6.92 19.72 -2.61
CA GLN A 96 7.71 20.63 -1.75
C GLN A 96 7.74 20.11 -0.31
N ASP A 97 6.62 19.62 0.18
CA ASP A 97 6.56 18.92 1.45
C ASP A 97 7.25 17.53 1.34
N ARG A 98 8.33 17.38 2.10
CA ARG A 98 9.15 16.16 2.10
C ARG A 98 8.41 14.96 2.71
N TRP A 99 7.61 15.20 3.77
CA TRP A 99 6.88 14.14 4.46
C TRP A 99 5.74 13.61 3.58
N LEU A 100 4.99 14.52 2.95
CA LEU A 100 3.98 14.17 1.96
C LEU A 100 4.57 13.34 0.82
N ASN A 101 5.70 13.81 0.26
CA ASN A 101 6.39 13.11 -0.84
C ASN A 101 6.86 11.72 -0.44
N PHE A 102 7.43 11.56 0.77
CA PHE A 102 7.87 10.28 1.31
C PHE A 102 6.68 9.32 1.52
N SER A 103 5.65 9.78 2.23
CA SER A 103 4.47 8.99 2.54
C SER A 103 3.76 8.50 1.29
N LEU A 104 3.57 9.39 0.30
CA LEU A 104 2.92 9.04 -0.96
C LEU A 104 3.81 8.17 -1.86
N GLY A 105 5.13 8.22 -1.73
CA GLY A 105 6.04 7.25 -2.34
C GLY A 105 5.79 5.83 -1.83
N CYS A 106 5.69 5.66 -0.50
CA CYS A 106 5.33 4.38 0.12
C CYS A 106 3.94 3.90 -0.33
N VAL A 107 2.94 4.78 -0.26
CA VAL A 107 1.55 4.47 -0.70
C VAL A 107 1.54 4.01 -2.15
N THR A 108 2.25 4.70 -3.04
CA THR A 108 2.33 4.31 -4.46
C THR A 108 2.99 2.96 -4.66
N GLY A 109 4.03 2.64 -3.90
CA GLY A 109 4.66 1.31 -3.90
C GLY A 109 3.67 0.20 -3.55
N GLY A 110 2.87 0.40 -2.50
CA GLY A 110 1.81 -0.52 -2.10
C GLY A 110 0.68 -0.64 -3.14
N ILE A 111 0.23 0.50 -3.71
CA ILE A 111 -0.75 0.50 -4.79
C ILE A 111 -0.29 -0.36 -5.97
N LEU A 112 0.96 -0.16 -6.43
CA LEU A 112 1.50 -0.88 -7.59
C LEU A 112 1.68 -2.37 -7.31
N GLY A 113 2.13 -2.76 -6.11
CA GLY A 113 2.27 -4.15 -5.70
C GLY A 113 0.94 -4.90 -5.73
N ASN A 114 -0.10 -4.34 -5.12
CA ASN A 114 -1.43 -4.96 -5.11
C ASN A 114 -2.15 -4.85 -6.47
N LEU A 115 -1.87 -3.82 -7.27
CA LEU A 115 -2.40 -3.70 -8.64
C LEU A 115 -1.86 -4.79 -9.55
N TYR A 116 -0.56 -5.12 -9.46
CA TYR A 116 0.07 -6.19 -10.22
C TYR A 116 -0.71 -7.51 -10.09
N ASP A 117 -1.11 -7.85 -8.86
CA ASP A 117 -1.89 -9.04 -8.57
C ASP A 117 -3.32 -8.96 -9.13
N ARG A 118 -4.01 -7.82 -8.93
CA ARG A 118 -5.37 -7.60 -9.42
C ARG A 118 -5.50 -7.64 -10.95
N LEU A 119 -4.42 -7.31 -11.65
CA LEU A 119 -4.35 -7.46 -13.11
C LEU A 119 -4.04 -8.90 -13.54
N GLY A 120 -3.87 -9.84 -12.60
CA GLY A 120 -3.56 -11.24 -12.86
C GLY A 120 -2.17 -11.47 -13.45
N LEU A 121 -1.25 -10.50 -13.32
CA LEU A 121 0.09 -10.58 -13.91
C LEU A 121 0.96 -11.70 -13.36
N PRO A 122 0.77 -12.22 -12.11
CA PRO A 122 1.46 -13.41 -11.64
C PRO A 122 1.19 -14.69 -12.45
N GLY A 123 0.12 -14.72 -13.24
CA GLY A 123 -0.24 -15.88 -14.06
C GLY A 123 -0.76 -17.09 -13.26
N LEU A 124 -1.15 -16.90 -12.01
CA LEU A 124 -1.70 -17.97 -11.17
C LEU A 124 -3.06 -18.43 -11.67
N GLN A 125 -3.37 -19.70 -11.41
CA GLN A 125 -4.66 -20.32 -11.71
C GLN A 125 -5.32 -20.84 -10.44
N TRP A 126 -6.66 -20.83 -10.42
CA TRP A 126 -7.51 -21.35 -9.34
C TRP A 126 -7.55 -22.88 -9.31
N ASN A 127 -6.41 -23.55 -9.15
CA ASN A 127 -6.37 -25.01 -9.14
C ASN A 127 -6.44 -25.57 -7.71
N ARG A 128 -5.50 -25.10 -6.86
CA ARG A 128 -5.36 -25.59 -5.49
C ARG A 128 -6.18 -24.76 -4.50
N PHE A 129 -6.39 -23.47 -4.83
CA PHE A 129 -7.08 -22.54 -3.92
C PHE A 129 -8.61 -22.65 -4.01
N HIS A 130 -9.15 -23.02 -5.17
CA HIS A 130 -10.60 -23.13 -5.38
C HIS A 130 -10.89 -24.16 -6.47
N PRO A 131 -11.11 -25.46 -6.13
CA PRO A 131 -11.27 -26.51 -7.13
C PRO A 131 -12.42 -26.27 -8.14
N ALA A 132 -13.52 -25.64 -7.71
CA ALA A 132 -14.64 -25.32 -8.60
C ALA A 132 -14.30 -24.27 -9.68
N ARG A 133 -13.19 -23.56 -9.55
CA ARG A 133 -12.69 -22.56 -10.50
C ARG A 133 -11.39 -23.02 -11.16
N ALA A 134 -11.13 -24.32 -11.14
CA ALA A 134 -9.87 -24.86 -11.66
C ALA A 134 -9.63 -24.43 -13.13
N GLY A 135 -8.43 -23.94 -13.40
CA GLY A 135 -8.01 -23.42 -14.70
C GLY A 135 -8.34 -21.94 -14.96
N GLU A 136 -9.22 -21.31 -14.18
CA GLU A 136 -9.44 -19.87 -14.28
C GLU A 136 -8.21 -19.10 -13.78
N ARG A 137 -7.94 -17.94 -14.41
CA ARG A 137 -6.87 -17.04 -13.96
C ARG A 137 -7.24 -16.36 -12.64
N VAL A 138 -6.26 -16.25 -11.76
CA VAL A 138 -6.41 -15.56 -10.48
C VAL A 138 -6.23 -14.07 -10.68
N TYR A 139 -7.23 -13.28 -10.27
CA TYR A 139 -7.22 -11.82 -10.21
C TYR A 139 -7.35 -11.36 -8.75
N ALA A 140 -6.63 -11.98 -7.84
CA ALA A 140 -6.70 -11.75 -6.40
C ALA A 140 -5.34 -11.33 -5.85
N VAL A 141 -5.34 -10.50 -4.82
CA VAL A 141 -4.12 -10.10 -4.12
C VAL A 141 -3.55 -11.28 -3.35
N ARG A 142 -2.24 -11.49 -3.44
CA ARG A 142 -1.49 -12.51 -2.74
C ARG A 142 -1.12 -12.03 -1.34
N ASP A 143 -1.87 -12.47 -0.33
CA ASP A 143 -1.59 -12.19 1.07
C ASP A 143 -0.84 -13.38 1.68
N TRP A 144 0.12 -13.09 2.58
CA TRP A 144 0.97 -14.16 3.08
C TRP A 144 1.46 -13.98 4.52
N ILE A 145 1.35 -12.80 5.10
CA ILE A 145 1.74 -12.56 6.50
C ILE A 145 0.57 -12.96 7.37
N LEU A 146 0.81 -13.90 8.28
CA LEU A 146 -0.13 -14.39 9.27
C LEU A 146 0.24 -13.84 10.63
N LEU A 147 -0.69 -13.13 11.26
CA LEU A 147 -0.58 -12.71 12.65
C LEU A 147 -1.73 -13.31 13.45
N GLN A 148 -1.40 -13.92 14.58
CA GLN A 148 -2.36 -14.52 15.48
C GLN A 148 -2.04 -14.14 16.92
N TRP A 149 -3.03 -13.79 17.71
CA TRP A 149 -2.85 -13.55 19.14
C TRP A 149 -3.16 -14.80 19.95
N ASN A 150 -4.22 -15.50 19.57
CA ASN A 150 -4.66 -16.79 20.09
C ASN A 150 -5.61 -17.44 19.07
N ASP A 151 -6.12 -18.65 19.35
CA ASP A 151 -6.98 -19.41 18.42
C ASP A 151 -8.29 -18.70 18.05
N GLN A 152 -8.71 -17.68 18.79
CA GLN A 152 -9.93 -16.90 18.52
C GLN A 152 -9.63 -15.57 17.80
N TRP A 153 -8.40 -15.08 17.90
CA TRP A 153 -7.99 -13.77 17.37
C TRP A 153 -6.88 -13.94 16.34
N VAL A 154 -7.30 -14.19 15.09
CA VAL A 154 -6.43 -14.25 13.92
C VAL A 154 -6.65 -12.99 13.12
N TRP A 155 -5.58 -12.22 12.88
CA TRP A 155 -5.63 -11.05 12.01
C TRP A 155 -5.73 -11.53 10.55
N PRO A 156 -6.57 -10.90 9.70
CA PRO A 156 -6.61 -11.23 8.29
C PRO A 156 -5.23 -11.18 7.65
N ASN A 157 -4.90 -12.15 6.81
CA ASN A 157 -3.63 -12.18 6.12
C ASN A 157 -3.43 -10.90 5.31
N PHE A 158 -2.20 -10.43 5.25
CA PHE A 158 -1.80 -9.23 4.54
C PHE A 158 -0.41 -9.40 3.89
N ASN A 159 0.10 -8.36 3.25
CA ASN A 159 1.36 -8.38 2.52
C ASN A 159 2.15 -7.09 2.72
N ILE A 160 3.33 -6.97 2.10
CA ILE A 160 4.19 -5.77 2.20
C ILE A 160 3.49 -4.53 1.60
N ALA A 161 2.73 -4.69 0.52
CA ALA A 161 2.00 -3.56 -0.06
C ALA A 161 0.98 -2.97 0.91
N ASP A 162 0.28 -3.80 1.69
CA ASP A 162 -0.68 -3.34 2.71
C ASP A 162 0.05 -2.60 3.84
N MET A 163 1.22 -3.08 4.26
CA MET A 163 2.06 -2.39 5.25
C MET A 163 2.48 -0.99 4.75
N LEU A 164 2.84 -0.87 3.48
CA LEU A 164 3.21 0.40 2.86
C LEU A 164 2.02 1.35 2.75
N LEU A 165 0.84 0.84 2.40
CA LEU A 165 -0.40 1.62 2.34
C LEU A 165 -0.78 2.16 3.71
N VAL A 166 -0.84 1.29 4.72
CA VAL A 166 -1.20 1.66 6.09
C VAL A 166 -0.12 2.56 6.70
N GLY A 167 1.15 2.20 6.59
CA GLY A 167 2.26 2.99 7.12
C GLY A 167 2.33 4.39 6.49
N GLY A 168 2.17 4.49 5.17
CA GLY A 168 2.12 5.77 4.47
C GLY A 168 0.91 6.62 4.89
N ALA A 169 -0.27 6.02 5.05
CA ALA A 169 -1.45 6.70 5.56
C ALA A 169 -1.26 7.18 7.01
N CYS A 170 -0.68 6.35 7.89
CA CYS A 170 -0.36 6.74 9.27
C CYS A 170 0.62 7.92 9.31
N LEU A 171 1.63 7.95 8.44
CA LEU A 171 2.56 9.08 8.35
C LEU A 171 1.85 10.37 7.92
N LEU A 172 0.90 10.31 6.98
CA LEU A 172 0.11 11.47 6.57
C LEU A 172 -0.77 11.99 7.71
N VAL A 173 -1.41 11.09 8.44
CA VAL A 173 -2.23 11.44 9.61
C VAL A 173 -1.37 12.06 10.70
N LEU A 174 -0.22 11.46 11.01
CA LEU A 174 0.72 12.00 12.00
C LEU A 174 1.20 13.39 11.62
N GLN A 175 1.55 13.59 10.35
CA GLN A 175 1.95 14.90 9.82
C GLN A 175 0.85 15.94 10.01
N ALA A 176 -0.41 15.61 9.71
CA ALA A 176 -1.54 16.52 9.88
C ALA A 176 -1.73 16.97 11.34
N PHE A 177 -1.47 16.08 12.30
CA PHE A 177 -1.52 16.42 13.73
C PHE A 177 -0.33 17.26 14.20
N LEU A 178 0.84 17.06 13.61
CA LEU A 178 2.05 17.80 13.99
C LEU A 178 2.13 19.19 13.34
N MET A 179 1.47 19.41 12.21
CA MET A 179 1.35 20.70 11.54
C MET A 179 0.13 21.47 12.08
N VAL A 180 0.11 21.79 13.39
CA VAL A 180 -0.90 22.72 13.93
C VAL A 180 -0.55 24.11 13.38
N PRO A 181 -1.48 24.82 12.69
CA PRO A 181 -1.22 26.20 12.26
C PRO A 181 -0.97 27.07 13.48
N GLU A 182 0.11 27.86 13.47
CA GLU A 182 0.26 28.92 14.47
C GLU A 182 -0.99 29.81 14.45
N PRO A 183 -1.55 30.14 15.63
CA PRO A 183 -2.70 31.03 15.69
C PRO A 183 -2.31 32.35 15.01
N ALA A 184 -3.14 32.79 14.06
CA ALA A 184 -2.93 34.02 13.32
C ALA A 184 -2.60 35.18 14.30
N GLN A 185 -1.41 35.77 14.15
CA GLN A 185 -1.00 36.91 14.97
C GLN A 185 -2.07 37.98 14.79
N LYS A 186 -2.69 38.43 15.92
CA LYS A 186 -3.62 39.55 15.91
C LYS A 186 -2.92 40.77 15.27
N PRO A 187 -3.55 41.43 14.31
CA PRO A 187 -2.97 42.62 13.73
C PRO A 187 -2.67 43.63 14.85
N PRO A 188 -1.53 44.35 14.78
CA PRO A 188 -1.14 45.33 15.79
C PRO A 188 -2.26 46.35 15.92
N GLY A 189 -2.76 46.52 17.16
CA GLY A 189 -3.82 47.47 17.47
C GLY A 189 -3.48 48.85 16.96
N LYS A 190 -4.38 49.45 16.16
CA LYS A 190 -4.25 50.85 15.76
C LYS A 190 -4.19 51.71 17.02
N ILE A 191 -3.01 52.29 17.27
CA ILE A 191 -2.86 53.34 18.30
C ILE A 191 -3.55 54.56 17.75
N HIS A 192 -4.77 54.85 18.23
CA HIS A 192 -5.40 56.13 18.01
C HIS A 192 -4.66 57.19 18.82
N LYS A 193 -3.99 58.09 18.13
CA LYS A 193 -3.47 59.33 18.69
C LYS A 193 -4.56 60.37 18.66
#